data_705488a985ac0593099f5c4e0f7a7654
#
_entry.id   705488a985ac0593099f5c4e0f7a7654
#
_cell.length_a   1.000
_cell.length_b   1.000
_cell.length_c   1.000
_cell.angle_alpha   90.00
_cell.angle_beta   90.00
_cell.angle_gamma   90.00
#
_symmetry.space_group_name_H-M   'P 1'
#
loop_
_entity.id
_entity.type
_entity.pdbx_description
1 polymer ?
#
loop_
_entity_poly.entity_id
_entity_poly.type
_entity_poly.pdbx_seq_one_letter_code
_entity_poly.pdbx_strand_id
1 'polypeptide(L)'
;ALATQRKHQSILRKEYEWIKRGARARSTKQKSRIDRYEELKNEEKISEEAKVEMSSVSSRLGKKTIELYGLSKAYGENVLLRDYDYIFLRDDRIGIIGPNGCGKSTLLKMICQEVQPDQGHIEWGETVQMGYFSQESLELDPSQKVIDCVRDTAEYIPTSDGHITASQMCERFLFDGT
;
A
#
# COMPACT_ATOMS: atom_id res chain seq x y z
N ALA A 1 5.82 15.86 -17.64
CA ALA A 1 5.30 16.54 -16.45
C ALA A 1 6.44 17.05 -15.54
N LEU A 2 7.29 16.20 -14.94
CA LEU A 2 8.36 16.60 -14.01
C LEU A 2 9.39 17.58 -14.59
N ALA A 3 9.79 17.43 -15.85
CA ALA A 3 10.72 18.35 -16.50
C ALA A 3 10.11 19.74 -16.69
N THR A 4 8.81 19.80 -16.99
CA THR A 4 8.06 21.06 -17.13
C THR A 4 7.95 21.77 -15.78
N GLN A 5 7.68 21.03 -14.70
CA GLN A 5 7.59 21.56 -13.36
C GLN A 5 8.92 22.10 -12.82
N ARG A 6 10.03 21.40 -13.05
CA ARG A 6 11.38 21.90 -12.71
C ARG A 6 11.72 23.20 -13.45
N LYS A 7 11.34 23.28 -14.72
CA LYS A 7 11.49 24.50 -15.51
C LYS A 7 10.65 25.65 -14.95
N HIS A 8 9.40 25.37 -14.56
CA HIS A 8 8.50 26.31 -13.95
C HIS A 8 9.04 26.86 -12.62
N GLN A 9 9.50 25.98 -11.72
CA GLN A 9 10.12 26.40 -10.45
C GLN A 9 11.40 27.23 -10.65
N SER A 10 12.21 26.88 -11.66
CA SER A 10 13.40 27.68 -11.99
C SER A 10 13.08 29.07 -12.46
N ILE A 11 11.99 29.24 -13.22
CA ILE A 11 11.50 30.56 -13.69
C ILE A 11 10.96 31.34 -12.49
N LEU A 12 10.12 30.75 -11.66
CA LEU A 12 9.57 31.41 -10.46
C LEU A 12 10.68 31.91 -9.53
N ARG A 13 11.73 31.11 -9.31
CA ARG A 13 12.86 31.50 -8.47
C ARG A 13 13.62 32.71 -9.05
N LYS A 14 13.85 32.73 -10.36
CA LYS A 14 14.53 33.85 -11.03
C LYS A 14 13.69 35.14 -10.97
N GLU A 15 12.38 35.04 -11.18
CA GLU A 15 11.48 36.19 -11.09
C GLU A 15 11.37 36.70 -9.66
N TYR A 16 11.30 35.83 -8.66
CA TYR A 16 11.30 36.19 -7.25
C TYR A 16 12.57 36.94 -6.84
N GLU A 17 13.76 36.42 -7.23
CA GLU A 17 15.03 37.10 -6.93
C GLU A 17 15.13 38.47 -7.58
N TRP A 18 14.58 38.61 -8.79
CA TRP A 18 14.52 39.90 -9.47
C TRP A 18 13.60 40.88 -8.75
N ILE A 19 12.42 40.46 -8.28
CA ILE A 19 11.49 41.28 -7.48
C ILE A 19 12.16 41.71 -6.16
N LYS A 20 12.84 40.78 -5.48
CA LYS A 20 13.51 41.04 -4.19
C LYS A 20 14.65 42.07 -4.30
N ARG A 21 15.37 42.15 -5.41
CA ARG A 21 16.45 43.13 -5.63
C ARG A 21 15.97 44.56 -5.82
N GLY A 22 14.67 44.79 -5.75
CA GLY A 22 14.07 46.10 -5.92
C GLY A 22 14.12 46.59 -7.35
N ALA A 23 13.03 46.39 -8.07
CA ALA A 23 12.89 46.85 -9.45
C ALA A 23 12.99 48.40 -9.49
N ARG A 24 14.06 48.93 -10.05
CA ARG A 24 14.21 50.37 -10.27
C ARG A 24 13.28 50.81 -11.41
N ALA A 25 12.40 51.79 -11.10
CA ALA A 25 11.61 52.62 -12.00
C ALA A 25 10.33 52.02 -12.64
N ARG A 26 9.30 52.83 -12.58
CA ARG A 26 7.92 52.75 -13.07
C ARG A 26 7.85 52.54 -14.58
N SER A 27 7.96 51.32 -15.07
CA SER A 27 7.70 51.04 -16.47
C SER A 27 6.63 49.97 -16.64
N THR A 28 5.83 50.02 -17.71
CA THR A 28 4.77 49.09 -18.08
C THR A 28 5.30 47.66 -18.19
N LYS A 29 6.56 47.50 -18.63
CA LYS A 29 7.26 46.19 -18.68
C LYS A 29 7.45 45.56 -17.31
N GLN A 30 7.57 46.34 -16.26
CA GLN A 30 7.74 45.88 -14.91
C GLN A 30 6.43 45.31 -14.34
N LYS A 31 5.31 45.99 -14.59
CA LYS A 31 4.00 45.55 -14.18
C LYS A 31 3.65 44.19 -14.82
N SER A 32 3.83 44.06 -16.13
CA SER A 32 3.56 42.80 -16.82
C SER A 32 4.44 41.63 -16.35
N ARG A 33 5.62 41.93 -15.80
CA ARG A 33 6.52 40.89 -15.26
C ARG A 33 6.09 40.47 -13.86
N ILE A 34 5.55 41.39 -13.06
CA ILE A 34 4.95 41.07 -11.75
C ILE A 34 3.66 40.27 -11.96
N ASP A 35 2.79 40.71 -12.87
CA ASP A 35 1.54 40.03 -13.20
C ASP A 35 1.82 38.58 -13.65
N ARG A 36 2.84 38.37 -14.47
CA ARG A 36 3.29 37.05 -14.89
C ARG A 36 3.83 36.18 -13.75
N TYR A 37 4.53 36.78 -12.79
CA TYR A 37 4.98 36.07 -11.60
C TYR A 37 3.79 35.62 -10.74
N GLU A 38 2.76 36.46 -10.59
CA GLU A 38 1.55 36.12 -9.86
C GLU A 38 0.74 35.04 -10.55
N GLU A 39 0.61 35.09 -11.87
CA GLU A 39 0.00 34.00 -12.65
C GLU A 39 0.73 32.69 -12.47
N LEU A 40 2.05 32.66 -12.63
CA LEU A 40 2.87 31.48 -12.43
C LEU A 40 2.84 30.95 -11.00
N LYS A 41 2.68 31.81 -10.01
CA LYS A 41 2.55 31.43 -8.60
C LYS A 41 1.19 30.81 -8.29
N ASN A 42 0.15 31.30 -9.00
CA ASN A 42 -1.22 30.84 -8.82
C ASN A 42 -1.58 29.65 -9.74
N GLU A 43 -0.73 29.32 -10.73
CA GLU A 43 -0.86 28.04 -11.43
C GLU A 43 -0.82 26.92 -10.39
N GLU A 44 -1.85 26.08 -10.40
CA GLU A 44 -1.95 24.91 -9.53
C GLU A 44 -0.63 24.13 -9.59
N LYS A 45 0.05 24.03 -8.47
CA LYS A 45 1.13 23.07 -8.35
C LYS A 45 0.54 21.72 -8.67
N ILE A 46 1.01 21.09 -9.73
CA ILE A 46 0.77 19.66 -9.91
C ILE A 46 1.26 19.05 -8.60
N SER A 47 0.33 18.64 -7.75
CA SER A 47 0.66 17.98 -6.50
C SER A 47 1.56 16.82 -6.88
N GLU A 48 2.74 16.73 -6.30
CA GLU A 48 3.51 15.48 -6.39
C GLU A 48 2.51 14.41 -5.96
N GLU A 49 2.30 13.41 -6.83
CA GLU A 49 1.44 12.28 -6.48
C GLU A 49 1.92 11.78 -5.13
N ALA A 50 1.08 11.96 -4.12
CA ALA A 50 1.42 11.57 -2.77
C ALA A 50 1.68 10.05 -2.80
N LYS A 51 2.90 9.66 -2.44
CA LYS A 51 3.29 8.26 -2.44
C LYS A 51 2.86 7.64 -1.14
N VAL A 52 2.12 6.55 -1.23
CA VAL A 52 1.82 5.72 -0.07
C VAL A 52 3.11 5.06 0.39
N GLU A 53 3.61 5.42 1.57
CA GLU A 53 4.74 4.77 2.20
C GLU A 53 4.24 3.61 3.06
N MET A 54 4.51 2.39 2.58
CA MET A 54 4.18 1.18 3.31
C MET A 54 5.43 0.65 4.02
N SER A 55 5.42 0.66 5.34
CA SER A 55 6.42 0.01 6.16
C SER A 55 5.74 -1.01 7.06
N SER A 56 6.29 -2.20 7.17
CA SER A 56 5.84 -3.21 8.12
C SER A 56 6.91 -3.46 9.17
N VAL A 57 6.48 -3.57 10.42
CA VAL A 57 7.37 -4.02 11.49
C VAL A 57 7.53 -5.52 11.34
N SER A 58 8.75 -5.98 11.05
CA SER A 58 9.02 -7.41 11.05
C SER A 58 9.00 -7.92 12.49
N SER A 59 8.00 -8.72 12.85
CA SER A 59 8.05 -9.52 14.07
C SER A 59 9.16 -10.55 13.93
N ARG A 60 9.80 -10.89 15.06
CA ARG A 60 10.84 -11.93 15.07
C ARG A 60 10.21 -13.28 14.75
N LEU A 61 10.35 -13.72 13.50
CA LEU A 61 9.90 -15.03 13.07
C LEU A 61 10.74 -16.11 13.77
N GLY A 62 10.09 -17.11 14.35
CA GLY A 62 10.73 -18.30 14.91
C GLY A 62 11.44 -19.14 13.84
N LYS A 63 12.00 -20.26 14.23
CA LYS A 63 12.65 -21.20 13.28
C LYS A 63 11.64 -21.91 12.39
N LYS A 64 10.42 -22.16 12.91
CA LYS A 64 9.34 -22.81 12.20
C LYS A 64 8.45 -21.74 11.55
N THR A 65 8.18 -21.95 10.28
CA THR A 65 7.34 -21.07 9.46
C THR A 65 6.00 -21.76 9.17
N ILE A 66 5.61 -21.89 7.93
CA ILE A 66 4.43 -22.67 7.51
C ILE A 66 4.96 -23.87 6.73
N GLU A 67 4.51 -25.05 7.10
CA GLU A 67 4.91 -26.30 6.49
C GLU A 67 3.65 -27.07 6.06
N LEU A 68 3.62 -27.51 4.81
CA LEU A 68 2.53 -28.25 4.20
C LEU A 68 2.96 -29.71 4.04
N TYR A 69 2.15 -30.64 4.50
CA TYR A 69 2.46 -32.05 4.49
C TYR A 69 1.34 -32.85 3.81
N GLY A 70 1.65 -33.47 2.67
CA GLY A 70 0.79 -34.38 1.94
C GLY A 70 -0.57 -33.78 1.57
N LEU A 71 -0.64 -32.46 1.32
CA LEU A 71 -1.91 -31.79 1.09
C LEU A 71 -2.60 -32.31 -0.17
N SER A 72 -3.85 -32.73 -0.02
CA SER A 72 -4.72 -33.09 -1.14
C SER A 72 -6.05 -32.40 -1.01
N LYS A 73 -6.59 -31.96 -2.15
CA LYS A 73 -7.90 -31.31 -2.23
C LYS A 73 -8.57 -31.58 -3.57
N ALA A 74 -9.84 -32.01 -3.52
CA ALA A 74 -10.66 -32.20 -4.69
C ALA A 74 -12.06 -31.62 -4.48
N TYR A 75 -12.72 -31.23 -5.54
CA TYR A 75 -14.15 -30.92 -5.57
C TYR A 75 -14.85 -31.80 -6.60
N GLY A 76 -15.58 -32.79 -6.11
CA GLY A 76 -16.14 -33.84 -6.93
C GLY A 76 -15.01 -34.62 -7.65
N GLU A 77 -15.09 -34.70 -8.97
CA GLU A 77 -14.08 -35.37 -9.80
C GLU A 77 -12.86 -34.50 -10.10
N ASN A 78 -12.93 -33.22 -9.80
CA ASN A 78 -11.85 -32.28 -10.10
C ASN A 78 -10.80 -32.25 -8.97
N VAL A 79 -9.68 -32.90 -9.18
CA VAL A 79 -8.54 -32.92 -8.24
C VAL A 79 -7.73 -31.64 -8.47
N LEU A 80 -7.68 -30.78 -7.46
CA LEU A 80 -6.93 -29.52 -7.50
C LEU A 80 -5.49 -29.70 -6.99
N LEU A 81 -5.30 -30.53 -5.98
CA LEU A 81 -4.02 -30.76 -5.35
C LEU A 81 -3.93 -32.23 -4.95
N ARG A 82 -2.74 -32.83 -5.12
CA ARG A 82 -2.51 -34.23 -4.76
C ARG A 82 -1.15 -34.36 -4.09
N ASP A 83 -1.15 -34.85 -2.86
CA ASP A 83 0.06 -35.19 -2.08
C ASP A 83 1.15 -34.11 -2.16
N TYR A 84 0.77 -32.88 -1.85
CA TYR A 84 1.64 -31.73 -2.02
C TYR A 84 2.33 -31.35 -0.73
N ASP A 85 3.65 -31.36 -0.75
CA ASP A 85 4.53 -30.94 0.34
C ASP A 85 5.20 -29.61 -0.01
N TYR A 86 5.26 -28.72 0.94
CA TYR A 86 6.02 -27.48 0.79
C TYR A 86 6.39 -26.88 2.14
N ILE A 87 7.59 -26.34 2.26
CA ILE A 87 8.07 -25.62 3.44
C ILE A 87 8.37 -24.18 3.02
N PHE A 88 7.62 -23.25 3.58
CA PHE A 88 7.90 -21.82 3.38
C PHE A 88 9.13 -21.45 4.20
N LEU A 89 10.10 -20.84 3.56
CA LEU A 89 11.27 -20.33 4.25
C LEU A 89 11.05 -18.86 4.65
N ARG A 90 11.83 -18.41 5.59
CA ARG A 90 11.88 -17.00 5.96
C ARG A 90 12.32 -16.19 4.76
N ASP A 91 11.66 -15.08 4.51
CA ASP A 91 11.94 -14.16 3.41
C ASP A 91 11.59 -14.67 2.00
N ASP A 92 10.95 -15.85 1.88
CA ASP A 92 10.46 -16.34 0.58
C ASP A 92 9.44 -15.39 -0.05
N ARG A 93 9.54 -15.26 -1.37
CA ARG A 93 8.58 -14.59 -2.21
C ARG A 93 8.12 -15.56 -3.29
N ILE A 94 6.91 -16.07 -3.15
CA ILE A 94 6.41 -17.18 -3.95
C ILE A 94 5.30 -16.69 -4.88
N GLY A 95 5.44 -17.00 -6.18
CA GLY A 95 4.40 -16.78 -7.19
C GLY A 95 3.71 -18.11 -7.53
N ILE A 96 2.39 -18.15 -7.39
CA ILE A 96 1.58 -19.30 -7.78
C ILE A 96 0.99 -19.02 -9.17
N ILE A 97 1.41 -19.79 -10.17
CA ILE A 97 1.04 -19.59 -11.56
C ILE A 97 0.23 -20.78 -12.06
N GLY A 98 -0.79 -20.55 -12.86
CA GLY A 98 -1.60 -21.58 -13.46
C GLY A 98 -2.89 -21.03 -14.07
N PRO A 99 -3.62 -21.82 -14.87
CA PRO A 99 -4.89 -21.42 -15.48
C PRO A 99 -5.97 -21.15 -14.42
N ASN A 100 -7.06 -20.51 -14.83
CA ASN A 100 -8.20 -20.30 -13.95
C ASN A 100 -8.82 -21.65 -13.56
N GLY A 101 -9.22 -21.77 -12.28
CA GLY A 101 -9.80 -23.01 -11.75
C GLY A 101 -8.80 -24.11 -11.36
N CYS A 102 -7.49 -23.91 -11.53
CA CYS A 102 -6.49 -24.93 -11.14
C CYS A 102 -6.24 -25.05 -9.63
N GLY A 103 -6.91 -24.27 -8.79
CA GLY A 103 -6.82 -24.40 -7.34
C GLY A 103 -5.92 -23.39 -6.62
N LYS A 104 -5.41 -22.34 -7.29
CA LYS A 104 -4.56 -21.31 -6.66
C LYS A 104 -5.19 -20.69 -5.43
N SER A 105 -6.41 -20.18 -5.57
CA SER A 105 -7.14 -19.55 -4.46
C SER A 105 -7.52 -20.57 -3.37
N THR A 106 -7.79 -21.83 -3.76
CA THR A 106 -8.09 -22.91 -2.82
C THR A 106 -6.87 -23.24 -1.96
N LEU A 107 -5.67 -23.30 -2.57
CA LEU A 107 -4.42 -23.49 -1.82
C LEU A 107 -4.20 -22.34 -0.81
N LEU A 108 -4.38 -21.10 -1.23
CA LEU A 108 -4.27 -19.95 -0.33
C LEU A 108 -5.30 -20.01 0.79
N LYS A 109 -6.57 -20.34 0.49
CA LYS A 109 -7.63 -20.51 1.48
C LYS A 109 -7.35 -21.67 2.46
N MET A 110 -6.70 -22.75 2.00
CA MET A 110 -6.25 -23.81 2.91
C MET A 110 -5.13 -23.32 3.84
N ILE A 111 -4.16 -22.59 3.30
CA ILE A 111 -3.13 -21.95 4.11
C ILE A 111 -3.73 -20.97 5.11
N CYS A 112 -4.75 -20.21 4.75
CA CYS A 112 -5.49 -19.32 5.66
C CYS A 112 -6.40 -20.05 6.64
N GLN A 113 -6.50 -21.38 6.57
CA GLN A 113 -7.41 -22.21 7.39
C GLN A 113 -8.90 -21.96 7.14
N GLU A 114 -9.25 -21.26 6.06
CA GLU A 114 -10.65 -21.05 5.63
C GLU A 114 -11.24 -22.32 5.00
N VAL A 115 -10.41 -23.14 4.38
CA VAL A 115 -10.79 -24.41 3.75
C VAL A 115 -9.93 -25.51 4.31
N GLN A 116 -10.55 -26.61 4.73
CA GLN A 116 -9.81 -27.79 5.21
C GLN A 116 -9.32 -28.64 4.01
N PRO A 117 -8.08 -29.16 4.04
CA PRO A 117 -7.64 -30.16 3.09
C PRO A 117 -8.42 -31.47 3.27
N ASP A 118 -8.52 -32.27 2.21
CA ASP A 118 -9.14 -33.60 2.29
C ASP A 118 -8.16 -34.63 2.86
N GLN A 119 -6.86 -34.44 2.62
CA GLN A 119 -5.77 -35.21 3.22
C GLN A 119 -4.59 -34.30 3.49
N GLY A 120 -3.72 -34.76 4.40
CA GLY A 120 -2.55 -34.00 4.83
C GLY A 120 -2.87 -32.99 5.92
N HIS A 121 -1.91 -32.17 6.27
CA HIS A 121 -2.08 -31.14 7.29
C HIS A 121 -1.13 -29.95 7.06
N ILE A 122 -1.42 -28.86 7.71
CA ILE A 122 -0.60 -27.64 7.69
C ILE A 122 -0.12 -27.37 9.09
N GLU A 123 1.19 -27.21 9.24
CA GLU A 123 1.81 -26.81 10.49
C GLU A 123 2.24 -25.35 10.45
N TRP A 124 1.85 -24.61 11.47
CA TRP A 124 2.16 -23.20 11.62
C TRP A 124 3.18 -22.99 12.72
N GLY A 125 4.17 -22.16 12.47
CA GLY A 125 5.04 -21.69 13.52
C GLY A 125 4.30 -20.76 14.49
N GLU A 126 4.56 -20.89 15.78
CA GLU A 126 3.87 -20.12 16.84
C GLU A 126 3.96 -18.60 16.68
N THR A 127 4.97 -18.12 16.00
CA THR A 127 5.23 -16.69 15.80
C THR A 127 4.76 -16.18 14.44
N VAL A 128 4.15 -17.03 13.63
CA VAL A 128 3.65 -16.64 12.30
C VAL A 128 2.37 -15.86 12.46
N GLN A 129 2.36 -14.64 11.94
CA GLN A 129 1.16 -13.83 11.80
C GLN A 129 0.81 -13.74 10.31
N MET A 130 -0.44 -14.05 9.98
CA MET A 130 -0.90 -14.01 8.60
C MET A 130 -1.74 -12.77 8.33
N GLY A 131 -1.42 -12.11 7.21
CA GLY A 131 -2.32 -11.16 6.58
C GLY A 131 -2.76 -11.73 5.23
N TYR A 132 -4.05 -11.86 5.00
CA TYR A 132 -4.60 -12.30 3.73
C TYR A 132 -5.28 -11.15 3.02
N PHE A 133 -4.82 -10.85 1.81
CA PHE A 133 -5.46 -9.88 0.93
C PHE A 133 -6.17 -10.64 -0.19
N SER A 134 -7.48 -10.73 -0.10
CA SER A 134 -8.29 -11.45 -1.10
C SER A 134 -8.50 -10.60 -2.37
N GLN A 135 -8.76 -11.26 -3.48
CA GLN A 135 -9.18 -10.60 -4.71
C GLN A 135 -10.63 -10.08 -4.60
N GLU A 136 -11.44 -10.75 -3.78
CA GLU A 136 -12.78 -10.32 -3.45
C GLU A 136 -12.68 -9.25 -2.36
N SER A 137 -13.23 -8.07 -2.62
CA SER A 137 -13.31 -7.01 -1.62
C SER A 137 -14.11 -7.52 -0.42
N LEU A 138 -13.57 -7.34 0.78
CA LEU A 138 -14.39 -7.49 1.98
C LEU A 138 -15.60 -6.57 1.83
N GLU A 139 -16.79 -7.10 2.09
CA GLU A 139 -18.00 -6.28 2.17
C GLU A 139 -17.86 -5.37 3.38
N LEU A 140 -17.34 -4.17 3.14
CA LEU A 140 -17.33 -3.11 4.13
C LEU A 140 -18.74 -2.56 4.24
N ASP A 141 -19.18 -2.26 5.45
CA ASP A 141 -20.45 -1.55 5.65
C ASP A 141 -20.35 -0.14 5.04
N PRO A 142 -21.12 0.17 3.99
CA PRO A 142 -21.03 1.47 3.33
C PRO A 142 -21.49 2.63 4.20
N SER A 143 -22.13 2.36 5.34
CA SER A 143 -22.52 3.38 6.32
C SER A 143 -21.41 3.69 7.34
N GLN A 144 -20.40 2.83 7.46
CA GLN A 144 -19.29 2.99 8.39
C GLN A 144 -18.21 3.91 7.83
N LYS A 145 -17.67 4.78 8.67
CA LYS A 145 -16.53 5.62 8.27
C LYS A 145 -15.26 4.78 8.16
N VAL A 146 -14.41 5.11 7.20
CA VAL A 146 -13.11 4.42 6.99
C VAL A 146 -12.29 4.38 8.28
N ILE A 147 -12.25 5.47 9.04
CA ILE A 147 -11.50 5.53 10.29
C ILE A 147 -12.05 4.56 11.34
N ASP A 148 -13.35 4.32 11.38
CA ASP A 148 -13.95 3.40 12.33
C ASP A 148 -13.63 1.94 11.96
N CYS A 149 -13.62 1.60 10.65
CA CYS A 149 -13.15 0.30 10.17
C CYS A 149 -11.69 0.01 10.59
N VAL A 150 -10.83 1.02 10.52
CA VAL A 150 -9.43 0.87 10.96
C VAL A 150 -9.35 0.73 12.47
N ARG A 151 -10.13 1.51 13.24
CA ARG A 151 -10.17 1.44 14.70
C ARG A 151 -10.69 0.11 15.21
N ASP A 152 -11.68 -0.47 14.55
CA ASP A 152 -12.22 -1.79 14.91
C ASP A 152 -11.14 -2.88 14.82
N THR A 153 -10.15 -2.71 13.95
CA THR A 153 -9.00 -3.61 13.85
C THR A 153 -7.92 -3.27 14.87
N ALA A 154 -7.50 -2.02 14.95
CA ALA A 154 -6.50 -1.54 15.91
C ALA A 154 -6.55 -0.02 16.06
N GLU A 155 -6.65 0.48 17.30
CA GLU A 155 -6.54 1.91 17.60
C GLU A 155 -5.10 2.42 17.51
N TYR A 156 -4.14 1.59 17.91
CA TYR A 156 -2.72 1.86 17.87
C TYR A 156 -2.02 0.81 17.05
N ILE A 157 -1.31 1.24 16.03
CA ILE A 157 -0.64 0.38 15.07
C ILE A 157 0.86 0.50 15.28
N PRO A 158 1.57 -0.61 15.59
CA PRO A 158 3.02 -0.59 15.75
C PRO A 158 3.72 -0.32 14.42
N THR A 159 4.73 0.56 14.46
CA THR A 159 5.58 0.89 13.32
C THR A 159 7.05 0.82 13.73
N SER A 160 7.97 0.91 12.78
CA SER A 160 9.41 0.97 13.06
C SER A 160 9.80 2.08 14.03
N ASP A 161 9.06 3.19 14.03
CA ASP A 161 9.36 4.41 14.77
C ASP A 161 8.50 4.56 16.04
N GLY A 162 7.75 3.50 16.40
CA GLY A 162 6.86 3.47 17.56
C GLY A 162 5.43 3.07 17.21
N HIS A 163 4.44 3.71 17.82
CA HIS A 163 3.03 3.46 17.56
C HIS A 163 2.41 4.67 16.88
N ILE A 164 1.56 4.43 15.90
CA ILE A 164 0.73 5.46 15.27
C ILE A 164 -0.75 5.17 15.54
N THR A 165 -1.57 6.21 15.55
CA THR A 165 -3.01 6.07 15.68
C THR A 165 -3.66 5.64 14.36
N ALA A 166 -4.88 5.12 14.44
CA ALA A 166 -5.70 4.82 13.25
C ALA A 166 -5.84 6.04 12.32
N SER A 167 -5.99 7.25 12.88
CA SER A 167 -6.06 8.49 12.07
C SER A 167 -4.77 8.74 11.29
N GLN A 168 -3.63 8.64 11.96
CA GLN A 168 -2.32 8.80 11.29
C GLN A 168 -2.08 7.72 10.24
N MET A 169 -2.60 6.50 10.46
CA MET A 169 -2.54 5.45 9.44
C MET A 169 -3.40 5.82 8.23
N CYS A 170 -4.63 6.29 8.43
CA CYS A 170 -5.49 6.76 7.35
C CYS A 170 -4.81 7.88 6.53
N GLU A 171 -4.19 8.85 7.19
CA GLU A 171 -3.44 9.92 6.52
C GLU A 171 -2.28 9.39 5.67
N ARG A 172 -1.55 8.36 6.14
CA ARG A 172 -0.50 7.70 5.35
C ARG A 172 -1.04 7.02 4.10
N PHE A 173 -2.28 6.55 4.13
CA PHE A 173 -2.99 5.99 2.98
C PHE A 173 -3.79 7.04 2.20
N LEU A 174 -3.52 8.34 2.45
CA LEU A 174 -4.08 9.47 1.73
C LEU A 174 -5.59 9.65 1.93
N PHE A 175 -6.13 9.16 3.03
CA PHE A 175 -7.46 9.54 3.48
C PHE A 175 -7.34 10.84 4.26
N ASP A 176 -8.00 11.89 3.80
CA ASP A 176 -8.12 13.16 4.49
C ASP A 176 -9.34 13.15 5.43
N GLY A 177 -9.33 14.06 6.40
CA GLY A 177 -10.29 14.06 7.50
C GLY A 177 -11.67 14.66 7.16
N THR A 178 -12.11 14.64 5.88
CA THR A 178 -13.42 15.14 5.43
C THR A 178 -14.50 14.10 5.50
#